data_36d57667afae476599b82be422240578
#
_entry.id   36d57667afae476599b82be422240578
#
_cell.length_a   1.000
_cell.length_b   1.000
_cell.length_c   1.000
_cell.angle_alpha   90.00
_cell.angle_beta   90.00
_cell.angle_gamma   90.00
#
_symmetry.space_group_name_H-M   'P 1'
#
loop_
_entity.id
_entity.type
_entity.pdbx_description
1 polymer ?
#
loop_
_entity_poly.entity_id
_entity_poly.type
_entity_poly.pdbx_seq_one_letter_code
_entity_poly.pdbx_strand_id
1 'polypeptide(L)'
;MFSRNIKIVVRKSPIRHLSIRRCHAERILSNPSEKVYPLKGIKVLDLTRIVAGPYCTMVLSDLGAEVFKIERPFHGDESRKWGPPFLKDSEDSVYFMASNRNKKSVCVDLKKGKSVIYDLARKCDVLVENYIPGKLDQMGLGYDQLSRIAPSLIYCSITGYGSEGPYKTRPGYDVIAASIGGLLHITGSEDGPPAKVGVAITDIATGLYAHGAILAAILQRHQTNRGQKIDVNLLSTQVACLINVASNYLNAGKEAQRWGTAHESIVPYEAFRTSTGYITIGCGSNAQFEALCKYLDIPEVAQDERFITNQVRVQNRKLLIDILSPIIKKRSSSEWMTTFGNAPFPVGPINSMAEVFSDPHINDIGLVKDLEHPTAGKIKVVGPPVSFSDSSNRARTSPPLLGQHTNEVLKELLNYDDEQIEALRNIQAIQ
;
A
#
# COMPACT_ATOMS: atom_id res chain seq x y z
N MET A 1 -24.37 62.47 35.29
CA MET A 1 -24.94 61.93 36.55
C MET A 1 -25.51 60.57 36.29
N PHE A 2 -25.25 59.64 37.21
CA PHE A 2 -25.65 58.21 37.27
C PHE A 2 -24.85 57.20 36.46
N SER A 3 -23.74 56.85 37.11
CA SER A 3 -23.05 55.56 36.99
C SER A 3 -23.89 54.48 37.65
N ARG A 4 -24.11 53.33 36.97
CA ARG A 4 -24.64 52.11 37.58
C ARG A 4 -23.59 51.00 37.44
N ASN A 5 -22.91 50.72 38.55
CA ASN A 5 -22.07 49.56 38.73
C ASN A 5 -22.92 48.25 38.75
N ILE A 6 -22.67 47.36 37.81
CA ILE A 6 -23.20 46.00 37.83
C ILE A 6 -22.09 45.09 38.42
N LYS A 7 -22.30 44.58 39.61
CA LYS A 7 -21.49 43.52 40.22
C LYS A 7 -21.91 42.17 39.61
N ILE A 8 -21.00 41.55 38.84
CA ILE A 8 -21.16 40.17 38.40
C ILE A 8 -20.72 39.25 39.52
N VAL A 9 -21.69 38.51 40.09
CA VAL A 9 -21.43 37.43 41.06
C VAL A 9 -21.10 36.16 40.33
N VAL A 10 -19.83 35.77 40.31
CA VAL A 10 -19.38 34.49 39.76
C VAL A 10 -19.62 33.39 40.79
N ARG A 11 -20.65 32.58 40.59
CA ARG A 11 -20.86 31.35 41.38
C ARG A 11 -19.83 30.31 40.94
N LYS A 12 -18.90 29.98 41.82
CA LYS A 12 -18.02 28.82 41.69
C LYS A 12 -18.84 27.54 41.89
N SER A 13 -19.06 26.78 40.86
CA SER A 13 -19.51 25.38 40.97
C SER A 13 -18.31 24.47 41.30
N PRO A 14 -18.50 23.45 42.15
CA PRO A 14 -17.41 22.55 42.52
C PRO A 14 -17.06 21.64 41.37
N ILE A 15 -15.80 21.72 40.94
CA ILE A 15 -15.20 20.77 39.99
C ILE A 15 -15.14 19.41 40.69
N ARG A 16 -15.98 18.47 40.27
CA ARG A 16 -15.83 17.06 40.65
C ARG A 16 -14.53 16.55 40.04
N HIS A 17 -13.57 16.22 40.92
CA HIS A 17 -12.40 15.46 40.55
C HIS A 17 -12.85 14.12 39.96
N LEU A 18 -12.81 13.97 38.62
CA LEU A 18 -12.79 12.67 37.99
C LEU A 18 -11.43 12.04 38.36
N SER A 19 -11.47 11.05 39.23
CA SER A 19 -10.33 10.17 39.47
C SER A 19 -10.06 9.39 38.18
N ILE A 20 -9.04 9.80 37.44
CA ILE A 20 -8.45 8.99 36.38
C ILE A 20 -7.88 7.75 37.06
N ARG A 21 -8.61 6.63 36.98
CA ARG A 21 -8.05 5.33 37.32
C ARG A 21 -6.87 5.13 36.39
N ARG A 22 -5.66 5.31 36.89
CA ARG A 22 -4.44 4.82 36.26
C ARG A 22 -4.58 3.31 36.14
N CYS A 23 -4.90 2.82 34.93
CA CYS A 23 -4.56 1.47 34.56
C CYS A 23 -3.04 1.36 34.69
N HIS A 24 -2.57 0.67 35.73
CA HIS A 24 -1.22 0.19 35.80
C HIS A 24 -1.08 -0.88 34.70
N ALA A 25 -0.74 -0.45 33.49
CA ALA A 25 -0.07 -1.32 32.57
C ALA A 25 1.27 -1.64 33.22
N GLU A 26 1.44 -2.86 33.72
CA GLU A 26 2.74 -3.39 34.08
C GLU A 26 3.67 -3.12 32.90
N ARG A 27 4.58 -2.18 33.07
CA ARG A 27 5.73 -2.03 32.18
C ARG A 27 6.52 -3.33 32.32
N ILE A 28 6.30 -4.24 31.40
CA ILE A 28 7.26 -5.29 31.13
C ILE A 28 8.53 -4.54 30.78
N LEU A 29 9.49 -4.55 31.68
CA LEU A 29 10.84 -4.04 31.46
C LEU A 29 11.51 -4.95 30.44
N SER A 30 11.16 -4.76 29.16
CA SER A 30 11.94 -5.26 28.07
C SER A 30 13.25 -4.48 28.01
N ASN A 31 14.32 -5.19 27.75
CA ASN A 31 15.66 -4.65 27.53
C ASN A 31 15.57 -3.37 26.68
N PRO A 32 16.19 -2.22 27.07
CA PRO A 32 16.03 -0.94 26.35
C PRO A 32 16.47 -0.95 24.89
N SER A 33 17.03 -2.05 24.40
CA SER A 33 17.56 -2.21 23.04
C SER A 33 16.59 -2.86 22.05
N GLU A 34 15.45 -3.43 22.49
CA GLU A 34 14.54 -4.13 21.57
C GLU A 34 13.26 -3.33 21.33
N LYS A 35 13.17 -2.71 20.14
CA LYS A 35 11.97 -1.95 19.73
C LYS A 35 10.76 -2.88 19.61
N VAL A 36 9.67 -2.50 20.25
CA VAL A 36 8.40 -3.25 20.22
C VAL A 36 7.70 -3.06 18.88
N TYR A 37 7.07 -4.12 18.38
CA TYR A 37 6.22 -4.02 17.18
C TYR A 37 4.87 -3.40 17.52
N PRO A 38 4.38 -2.41 16.74
CA PRO A 38 3.11 -1.72 17.02
C PRO A 38 1.89 -2.64 17.11
N LEU A 39 1.88 -3.72 16.31
CA LEU A 39 0.78 -4.68 16.26
C LEU A 39 1.11 -6.01 16.94
N LYS A 40 2.10 -6.03 17.85
CA LYS A 40 2.40 -7.23 18.65
C LYS A 40 1.14 -7.71 19.39
N GLY A 41 0.79 -8.97 19.23
CA GLY A 41 -0.40 -9.59 19.84
C GLY A 41 -1.67 -9.50 19.00
N ILE A 42 -1.68 -8.73 17.91
CA ILE A 42 -2.80 -8.71 16.94
C ILE A 42 -2.66 -9.91 16.01
N LYS A 43 -3.76 -10.65 15.83
CA LYS A 43 -3.87 -11.81 14.97
C LYS A 43 -4.80 -11.53 13.78
N VAL A 44 -4.33 -11.85 12.58
CA VAL A 44 -5.05 -11.59 11.32
C VAL A 44 -5.34 -12.91 10.61
N LEU A 45 -6.60 -13.18 10.36
CA LEU A 45 -7.07 -14.29 9.53
C LEU A 45 -7.16 -13.79 8.09
N ASP A 46 -6.23 -14.21 7.25
CA ASP A 46 -6.05 -13.74 5.87
C ASP A 46 -6.64 -14.77 4.88
N LEU A 47 -7.85 -14.52 4.38
CA LEU A 47 -8.49 -15.33 3.34
C LEU A 47 -8.27 -14.75 1.93
N THR A 48 -7.34 -13.81 1.80
CA THR A 48 -7.14 -13.07 0.56
C THR A 48 -6.22 -13.79 -0.42
N ARG A 49 -6.28 -13.38 -1.69
CA ARG A 49 -5.51 -13.93 -2.80
C ARG A 49 -5.02 -12.78 -3.69
N ILE A 50 -4.02 -13.08 -4.51
CA ILE A 50 -3.51 -12.23 -5.57
C ILE A 50 -2.68 -11.06 -5.01
N VAL A 51 -3.16 -9.79 -5.00
CA VAL A 51 -2.36 -8.63 -4.61
C VAL A 51 -3.00 -7.79 -3.51
N ALA A 52 -4.15 -7.17 -3.75
CA ALA A 52 -4.68 -6.11 -2.87
C ALA A 52 -4.80 -6.54 -1.39
N GLY A 53 -5.43 -7.67 -1.15
CA GLY A 53 -5.56 -8.25 0.19
C GLY A 53 -4.23 -8.75 0.77
N PRO A 54 -3.46 -9.58 0.04
CA PRO A 54 -2.16 -10.02 0.49
C PRO A 54 -1.19 -8.88 0.80
N TYR A 55 -1.22 -7.79 0.04
CA TYR A 55 -0.41 -6.60 0.32
C TYR A 55 -0.85 -5.90 1.61
N CYS A 56 -2.16 -5.74 1.83
CA CYS A 56 -2.71 -5.22 3.08
C CYS A 56 -2.23 -6.01 4.30
N THR A 57 -2.40 -7.35 4.27
CA THR A 57 -2.06 -8.22 5.40
C THR A 57 -0.54 -8.34 5.60
N MET A 58 0.26 -8.23 4.52
CA MET A 58 1.71 -8.12 4.62
C MET A 58 2.15 -6.86 5.36
N VAL A 59 1.56 -5.70 5.06
CA VAL A 59 1.89 -4.44 5.75
C VAL A 59 1.55 -4.55 7.24
N LEU A 60 0.40 -5.16 7.60
CA LEU A 60 0.07 -5.45 8.99
C LEU A 60 1.07 -6.40 9.65
N SER A 61 1.55 -7.40 8.91
CA SER A 61 2.55 -8.34 9.41
C SER A 61 3.91 -7.67 9.65
N ASP A 62 4.35 -6.76 8.78
CA ASP A 62 5.59 -5.99 8.96
C ASP A 62 5.54 -5.16 10.26
N LEU A 63 4.37 -4.66 10.63
CA LEU A 63 4.11 -3.97 11.89
C LEU A 63 4.01 -4.90 13.11
N GLY A 64 4.12 -6.21 12.92
CA GLY A 64 4.18 -7.21 13.99
C GLY A 64 2.90 -8.00 14.23
N ALA A 65 1.86 -7.82 13.43
CA ALA A 65 0.70 -8.72 13.48
C ALA A 65 1.10 -10.14 13.07
N GLU A 66 0.49 -11.13 13.72
CA GLU A 66 0.60 -12.53 13.32
C GLU A 66 -0.48 -12.83 12.27
N VAL A 67 -0.06 -13.19 11.05
CA VAL A 67 -0.96 -13.35 9.91
C VAL A 67 -1.05 -14.82 9.51
N PHE A 68 -2.26 -15.38 9.60
CA PHE A 68 -2.59 -16.73 9.16
C PHE A 68 -3.24 -16.65 7.77
N LYS A 69 -2.45 -16.94 6.74
CA LYS A 69 -2.94 -16.98 5.36
C LYS A 69 -3.59 -18.33 5.09
N ILE A 70 -4.90 -18.30 4.92
CA ILE A 70 -5.68 -19.49 4.58
C ILE A 70 -5.63 -19.72 3.08
N GLU A 71 -5.14 -20.89 2.72
CA GLU A 71 -4.95 -21.29 1.34
C GLU A 71 -5.72 -22.58 1.02
N ARG A 72 -6.15 -22.70 -0.23
CA ARG A 72 -6.82 -23.91 -0.69
C ARG A 72 -5.82 -25.08 -0.72
N PRO A 73 -6.14 -26.24 -0.12
CA PRO A 73 -5.30 -27.42 -0.20
C PRO A 73 -4.88 -27.75 -1.65
N PHE A 74 -3.63 -28.14 -1.85
CA PHE A 74 -3.00 -28.54 -3.11
C PHE A 74 -2.90 -27.45 -4.19
N HIS A 75 -3.53 -26.30 -4.03
CA HIS A 75 -3.58 -25.26 -5.06
C HIS A 75 -2.97 -23.93 -4.58
N GLY A 76 -3.21 -23.56 -3.34
CA GLY A 76 -2.77 -22.29 -2.76
C GLY A 76 -3.44 -21.07 -3.37
N ASP A 77 -2.78 -19.92 -3.18
CA ASP A 77 -3.05 -18.67 -3.86
C ASP A 77 -2.65 -18.78 -5.34
N GLU A 78 -3.49 -18.30 -6.25
CA GLU A 78 -3.23 -18.34 -7.69
C GLU A 78 -1.91 -17.67 -8.06
N SER A 79 -1.49 -16.66 -7.32
CA SER A 79 -0.22 -15.94 -7.54
C SER A 79 1.03 -16.83 -7.35
N ARG A 80 0.92 -17.98 -6.66
CA ARG A 80 2.02 -18.97 -6.58
C ARG A 80 2.42 -19.51 -7.94
N LYS A 81 1.50 -19.52 -8.92
CA LYS A 81 1.70 -20.04 -10.28
C LYS A 81 1.93 -18.96 -11.33
N TRP A 82 1.95 -17.70 -10.93
CA TRP A 82 2.12 -16.58 -11.87
C TRP A 82 3.61 -16.35 -12.21
N GLY A 83 4.18 -17.24 -12.95
CA GLY A 83 5.52 -17.16 -13.51
C GLY A 83 5.53 -17.44 -15.02
N PRO A 84 6.69 -17.30 -15.71
CA PRO A 84 7.99 -16.91 -15.17
C PRO A 84 8.06 -15.45 -14.71
N PRO A 85 8.97 -15.06 -13.79
CA PRO A 85 10.00 -15.93 -13.20
C PRO A 85 9.50 -16.72 -11.97
N PHE A 86 10.13 -17.87 -11.74
CA PHE A 86 9.98 -18.67 -10.53
C PHE A 86 11.24 -18.57 -9.68
N LEU A 87 11.14 -18.86 -8.38
CA LEU A 87 12.33 -18.99 -7.53
C LEU A 87 13.17 -20.18 -7.99
N LYS A 88 14.50 -20.04 -7.85
CA LYS A 88 15.42 -21.13 -8.12
C LYS A 88 15.10 -22.31 -7.20
N ASP A 89 15.08 -23.50 -7.74
CA ASP A 89 14.81 -24.75 -7.02
C ASP A 89 13.48 -24.76 -6.23
N SER A 90 12.47 -24.03 -6.72
CA SER A 90 11.14 -23.93 -6.13
C SER A 90 10.07 -23.80 -7.22
N GLU A 91 8.86 -24.27 -6.94
CA GLU A 91 7.69 -24.07 -7.79
C GLU A 91 6.98 -22.71 -7.55
N ASP A 92 7.38 -21.98 -6.51
CA ASP A 92 6.77 -20.71 -6.16
C ASP A 92 7.20 -19.58 -7.10
N SER A 93 6.23 -18.86 -7.61
CA SER A 93 6.45 -17.65 -8.40
C SER A 93 7.06 -16.52 -7.58
N VAL A 94 8.01 -15.80 -8.18
CA VAL A 94 8.54 -14.56 -7.61
C VAL A 94 7.44 -13.52 -7.35
N TYR A 95 6.32 -13.61 -8.06
CA TYR A 95 5.16 -12.75 -7.84
C TYR A 95 4.53 -12.96 -6.45
N PHE A 96 4.39 -14.22 -6.01
CA PHE A 96 3.89 -14.55 -4.67
C PHE A 96 4.81 -13.98 -3.57
N MET A 97 6.13 -13.95 -3.83
CA MET A 97 7.12 -13.43 -2.87
C MET A 97 6.92 -11.95 -2.55
N ALA A 98 6.35 -11.18 -3.48
CA ALA A 98 6.23 -9.73 -3.36
C ALA A 98 5.27 -9.26 -2.24
N SER A 99 4.29 -10.09 -1.83
CA SER A 99 3.21 -9.68 -0.92
C SER A 99 2.90 -10.66 0.23
N ASN A 100 3.78 -11.64 0.49
CA ASN A 100 3.45 -12.70 1.45
C ASN A 100 4.52 -12.98 2.54
N ARG A 101 5.54 -12.12 2.67
CA ARG A 101 6.50 -12.25 3.78
C ARG A 101 5.82 -12.12 5.15
N ASN A 102 6.46 -12.67 6.19
CA ASN A 102 5.99 -12.63 7.57
C ASN A 102 4.64 -13.34 7.83
N LYS A 103 4.13 -14.15 6.90
CA LYS A 103 2.85 -14.87 7.06
C LYS A 103 3.07 -16.33 7.39
N LYS A 104 2.07 -16.94 8.04
CA LYS A 104 1.96 -18.38 8.24
C LYS A 104 0.92 -18.95 7.26
N SER A 105 1.32 -19.86 6.37
CA SER A 105 0.38 -20.54 5.45
C SER A 105 -0.29 -21.70 6.13
N VAL A 106 -1.63 -21.72 6.07
CA VAL A 106 -2.50 -22.75 6.64
C VAL A 106 -3.44 -23.24 5.53
N CYS A 107 -3.33 -24.51 5.16
CA CYS A 107 -4.19 -25.11 4.14
C CYS A 107 -5.54 -25.52 4.72
N VAL A 108 -6.62 -24.84 4.33
CA VAL A 108 -8.00 -25.18 4.72
C VAL A 108 -8.94 -25.04 3.53
N ASP A 109 -9.69 -26.08 3.23
CA ASP A 109 -10.85 -26.00 2.32
C ASP A 109 -12.01 -25.31 3.03
N LEU A 110 -12.44 -24.14 2.55
CA LEU A 110 -13.45 -23.32 3.21
C LEU A 110 -14.83 -23.97 3.32
N LYS A 111 -15.12 -25.00 2.50
CA LYS A 111 -16.39 -25.73 2.58
C LYS A 111 -16.30 -26.86 3.57
N LYS A 112 -15.26 -27.69 3.46
CA LYS A 112 -15.06 -28.89 4.29
C LYS A 112 -14.51 -28.55 5.68
N GLY A 113 -13.62 -27.57 5.79
CA GLY A 113 -12.96 -27.11 7.01
C GLY A 113 -13.58 -25.85 7.63
N LYS A 114 -14.87 -25.58 7.41
CA LYS A 114 -15.54 -24.39 7.93
C LYS A 114 -15.44 -24.24 9.45
N SER A 115 -15.47 -25.33 10.20
CA SER A 115 -15.28 -25.33 11.66
C SER A 115 -13.92 -24.73 12.06
N VAL A 116 -12.87 -25.08 11.35
CA VAL A 116 -11.51 -24.52 11.57
C VAL A 116 -11.51 -23.00 11.40
N ILE A 117 -12.22 -22.49 10.36
CA ILE A 117 -12.34 -21.04 10.15
C ILE A 117 -13.10 -20.36 11.28
N TYR A 118 -14.14 -20.99 11.82
CA TYR A 118 -14.86 -20.47 12.99
C TYR A 118 -13.98 -20.39 14.24
N ASP A 119 -13.17 -21.42 14.47
CA ASP A 119 -12.28 -21.45 15.62
C ASP A 119 -11.13 -20.44 15.48
N LEU A 120 -10.59 -20.29 14.26
CA LEU A 120 -9.63 -19.23 13.96
C LEU A 120 -10.24 -17.83 14.15
N ALA A 121 -11.48 -17.60 13.68
CA ALA A 121 -12.16 -16.32 13.83
C ALA A 121 -12.36 -15.91 15.30
N ARG A 122 -12.60 -16.89 16.21
CA ARG A 122 -12.65 -16.63 17.66
C ARG A 122 -11.31 -16.25 18.28
N LYS A 123 -10.21 -16.63 17.64
CA LYS A 123 -8.84 -16.39 18.12
C LYS A 123 -8.17 -15.18 17.47
N CYS A 124 -8.72 -14.69 16.34
CA CYS A 124 -8.18 -13.60 15.57
C CYS A 124 -8.89 -12.27 15.86
N ASP A 125 -8.18 -11.19 15.66
CA ASP A 125 -8.65 -9.81 15.84
C ASP A 125 -9.26 -9.24 14.57
N VAL A 126 -8.71 -9.64 13.42
CA VAL A 126 -9.04 -9.14 12.10
C VAL A 126 -9.23 -10.32 11.15
N LEU A 127 -10.22 -10.26 10.30
CA LEU A 127 -10.35 -11.11 9.13
C LEU A 127 -10.31 -10.23 7.90
N VAL A 128 -9.50 -10.62 6.90
CA VAL A 128 -9.43 -9.94 5.61
C VAL A 128 -9.77 -10.94 4.50
N GLU A 129 -10.66 -10.56 3.59
CA GLU A 129 -11.07 -11.38 2.47
C GLU A 129 -11.20 -10.57 1.18
N ASN A 130 -11.12 -11.22 0.01
CA ASN A 130 -11.30 -10.54 -1.27
C ASN A 130 -12.09 -11.38 -2.29
N TYR A 131 -13.14 -12.04 -1.81
CA TYR A 131 -14.09 -12.77 -2.65
C TYR A 131 -15.13 -11.82 -3.27
N ILE A 132 -15.80 -12.30 -4.30
CA ILE A 132 -16.97 -11.59 -4.86
C ILE A 132 -18.04 -11.47 -3.75
N PRO A 133 -18.68 -10.31 -3.58
CA PRO A 133 -19.70 -10.08 -2.56
C PRO A 133 -20.77 -11.21 -2.52
N GLY A 134 -21.09 -11.66 -1.32
CA GLY A 134 -22.05 -12.76 -1.09
C GLY A 134 -21.46 -14.17 -1.19
N LYS A 135 -20.23 -14.35 -1.67
CA LYS A 135 -19.62 -15.68 -1.81
C LYS A 135 -19.33 -16.34 -0.46
N LEU A 136 -18.75 -15.60 0.47
CA LEU A 136 -18.48 -16.08 1.82
C LEU A 136 -19.78 -16.22 2.64
N ASP A 137 -20.79 -15.36 2.40
CA ASP A 137 -22.10 -15.47 3.01
C ASP A 137 -22.77 -16.82 2.66
N GLN A 138 -22.72 -17.23 1.37
CA GLN A 138 -23.22 -18.54 0.91
C GLN A 138 -22.48 -19.72 1.56
N MET A 139 -21.25 -19.54 1.99
CA MET A 139 -20.46 -20.55 2.72
C MET A 139 -20.69 -20.50 4.24
N GLY A 140 -21.45 -19.52 4.75
CA GLY A 140 -21.62 -19.27 6.18
C GLY A 140 -20.38 -18.61 6.83
N LEU A 141 -19.52 -17.98 6.03
CA LEU A 141 -18.30 -17.31 6.48
C LEU A 141 -18.37 -15.78 6.29
N GLY A 142 -19.56 -15.25 6.02
CA GLY A 142 -19.78 -13.81 5.88
C GLY A 142 -19.82 -13.08 7.24
N TYR A 143 -19.84 -11.76 7.17
CA TYR A 143 -19.79 -10.90 8.35
C TYR A 143 -20.91 -11.20 9.36
N ASP A 144 -22.16 -11.35 8.91
CA ASP A 144 -23.30 -11.58 9.80
C ASP A 144 -23.17 -12.88 10.62
N GLN A 145 -22.57 -13.91 10.05
CA GLN A 145 -22.29 -15.16 10.72
C GLN A 145 -21.12 -15.03 11.68
N LEU A 146 -20.01 -14.48 11.22
CA LEU A 146 -18.78 -14.41 12.00
C LEU A 146 -18.87 -13.41 13.15
N SER A 147 -19.59 -12.30 12.99
CA SER A 147 -19.82 -11.32 14.05
C SER A 147 -20.65 -11.86 15.23
N ARG A 148 -21.50 -12.86 14.99
CA ARG A 148 -22.25 -13.53 16.09
C ARG A 148 -21.35 -14.43 16.94
N ILE A 149 -20.36 -15.08 16.33
CA ILE A 149 -19.45 -16.01 17.03
C ILE A 149 -18.18 -15.33 17.54
N ALA A 150 -17.81 -14.18 16.95
CA ALA A 150 -16.66 -13.35 17.32
C ALA A 150 -17.05 -11.86 17.24
N PRO A 151 -17.79 -11.33 18.24
CA PRO A 151 -18.35 -9.96 18.17
C PRO A 151 -17.29 -8.84 18.14
N SER A 152 -16.06 -9.12 18.54
CA SER A 152 -14.93 -8.21 18.50
C SER A 152 -14.11 -8.28 17.21
N LEU A 153 -14.43 -9.21 16.31
CA LEU A 153 -13.73 -9.42 15.05
C LEU A 153 -13.95 -8.23 14.10
N ILE A 154 -12.88 -7.66 13.61
CA ILE A 154 -12.90 -6.67 12.52
C ILE A 154 -12.90 -7.45 11.20
N TYR A 155 -13.92 -7.28 10.39
CA TYR A 155 -14.11 -8.00 9.12
C TYR A 155 -13.88 -7.05 7.95
N CYS A 156 -12.78 -7.20 7.21
CA CYS A 156 -12.43 -6.35 6.08
C CYS A 156 -12.65 -7.08 4.74
N SER A 157 -13.59 -6.59 3.94
CA SER A 157 -13.84 -7.06 2.57
C SER A 157 -13.15 -6.13 1.56
N ILE A 158 -12.34 -6.71 0.67
CA ILE A 158 -11.68 -5.98 -0.43
C ILE A 158 -12.25 -6.52 -1.74
N THR A 159 -12.98 -5.69 -2.48
CA THR A 159 -13.70 -6.14 -3.68
C THR A 159 -13.36 -5.26 -4.90
N GLY A 160 -13.79 -5.67 -6.09
CA GLY A 160 -13.59 -4.86 -7.29
C GLY A 160 -14.40 -3.55 -7.28
N TYR A 161 -15.67 -3.62 -6.83
CA TYR A 161 -16.64 -2.53 -7.01
C TYR A 161 -17.50 -2.22 -5.77
N GLY A 162 -17.23 -2.87 -4.64
CA GLY A 162 -18.04 -2.72 -3.43
C GLY A 162 -19.19 -3.72 -3.32
N SER A 163 -19.82 -3.72 -2.14
CA SER A 163 -20.95 -4.61 -1.81
C SER A 163 -22.29 -4.11 -2.33
N GLU A 164 -22.35 -2.88 -2.83
CA GLU A 164 -23.54 -2.19 -3.33
C GLU A 164 -23.37 -1.72 -4.77
N GLY A 165 -24.45 -1.23 -5.37
CA GLY A 165 -24.44 -0.66 -6.72
C GLY A 165 -24.52 -1.70 -7.84
N PRO A 166 -24.59 -1.24 -9.11
CA PRO A 166 -24.87 -2.10 -10.27
C PRO A 166 -23.72 -3.03 -10.64
N TYR A 167 -22.50 -2.78 -10.14
CA TYR A 167 -21.31 -3.57 -10.48
C TYR A 167 -20.91 -4.59 -9.40
N LYS A 168 -21.64 -4.69 -8.30
CA LYS A 168 -21.29 -5.50 -7.12
C LYS A 168 -20.96 -6.98 -7.42
N THR A 169 -21.54 -7.55 -8.45
CA THR A 169 -21.32 -8.96 -8.85
C THR A 169 -20.31 -9.16 -9.95
N ARG A 170 -19.75 -8.05 -10.49
CA ARG A 170 -18.74 -8.13 -11.56
C ARG A 170 -17.38 -8.54 -10.98
N PRO A 171 -16.64 -9.41 -11.68
CA PRO A 171 -15.25 -9.65 -11.33
C PRO A 171 -14.42 -8.40 -11.59
N GLY A 172 -13.55 -8.05 -10.66
CA GLY A 172 -12.66 -6.90 -10.76
C GLY A 172 -11.20 -7.32 -10.63
N TYR A 173 -10.35 -6.73 -11.46
CA TYR A 173 -8.90 -6.75 -11.37
C TYR A 173 -8.37 -5.33 -11.42
N ASP A 174 -7.11 -5.12 -10.98
CA ASP A 174 -6.41 -3.84 -11.00
C ASP A 174 -6.63 -3.05 -12.30
N VAL A 175 -6.23 -3.64 -13.42
CA VAL A 175 -6.29 -2.97 -14.74
C VAL A 175 -7.72 -2.60 -15.16
N ILE A 176 -8.72 -3.40 -14.77
CA ILE A 176 -10.12 -3.12 -15.10
C ILE A 176 -10.66 -1.96 -14.25
N ALA A 177 -10.35 -1.95 -12.96
CA ALA A 177 -10.69 -0.83 -12.07
C ALA A 177 -9.95 0.45 -12.49
N ALA A 178 -8.68 0.36 -12.85
CA ALA A 178 -7.88 1.45 -13.39
C ALA A 178 -8.45 2.01 -14.72
N SER A 179 -8.98 1.12 -15.57
CA SER A 179 -9.63 1.51 -16.83
C SER A 179 -10.93 2.26 -16.58
N ILE A 180 -11.85 1.67 -15.82
CA ILE A 180 -13.16 2.26 -15.52
C ILE A 180 -12.99 3.52 -14.66
N GLY A 181 -12.02 3.53 -13.75
CA GLY A 181 -11.71 4.64 -12.85
C GLY A 181 -10.84 5.75 -13.46
N GLY A 182 -10.65 5.78 -14.79
CA GLY A 182 -10.03 6.89 -15.50
C GLY A 182 -8.50 6.91 -15.53
N LEU A 183 -7.80 6.06 -14.75
CA LEU A 183 -6.33 6.10 -14.68
C LEU A 183 -5.67 5.82 -16.04
N LEU A 184 -6.17 4.85 -16.79
CA LEU A 184 -5.61 4.52 -18.11
C LEU A 184 -5.82 5.66 -19.11
N HIS A 185 -6.94 6.38 -18.98
CA HIS A 185 -7.23 7.53 -19.86
C HIS A 185 -6.17 8.63 -19.73
N ILE A 186 -5.70 8.90 -18.51
CA ILE A 186 -4.73 9.96 -18.21
C ILE A 186 -3.27 9.51 -18.25
N THR A 187 -3.00 8.22 -18.48
CA THR A 187 -1.65 7.63 -18.46
C THR A 187 -1.19 7.28 -19.87
N GLY A 188 0.02 7.69 -20.23
CA GLY A 188 0.63 7.45 -21.53
C GLY A 188 1.15 8.72 -22.19
N SER A 189 1.75 8.57 -23.38
CA SER A 189 2.20 9.71 -24.19
C SER A 189 1.01 10.56 -24.64
N GLU A 190 1.25 11.86 -24.83
CA GLU A 190 0.21 12.84 -25.22
C GLU A 190 -0.56 12.37 -26.46
N ASP A 191 0.14 12.01 -27.53
CA ASP A 191 -0.43 11.53 -28.81
C ASP A 191 -0.50 10.00 -28.91
N GLY A 192 -0.19 9.27 -27.81
CA GLY A 192 -0.15 7.81 -27.78
C GLY A 192 -1.46 7.17 -27.33
N PRO A 193 -1.56 5.83 -27.39
CA PRO A 193 -2.69 5.11 -26.80
C PRO A 193 -2.66 5.19 -25.28
N PRO A 194 -3.80 4.91 -24.60
CA PRO A 194 -3.82 4.71 -23.14
C PRO A 194 -2.81 3.66 -22.70
N ALA A 195 -2.12 3.90 -21.58
CA ALA A 195 -1.11 3.00 -21.05
C ALA A 195 -1.44 2.59 -19.61
N LYS A 196 -1.06 1.36 -19.27
CA LYS A 196 -1.13 0.84 -17.90
C LYS A 196 0.12 1.29 -17.13
N VAL A 197 -0.05 1.62 -15.84
CA VAL A 197 1.08 1.74 -14.92
C VAL A 197 1.80 0.38 -14.80
N GLY A 198 3.12 0.39 -14.69
CA GLY A 198 3.95 -0.82 -14.73
C GLY A 198 3.67 -1.84 -13.62
N VAL A 199 3.09 -1.41 -12.50
CA VAL A 199 2.69 -2.24 -11.36
C VAL A 199 1.17 -2.21 -11.17
N ALA A 200 0.61 -3.13 -10.36
CA ALA A 200 -0.80 -3.15 -9.98
C ALA A 200 -1.09 -2.05 -8.94
N ILE A 201 -1.02 -0.79 -9.36
CA ILE A 201 -1.08 0.37 -8.45
C ILE A 201 -2.42 0.53 -7.75
N THR A 202 -3.53 0.19 -8.43
CA THR A 202 -4.87 0.25 -7.84
C THR A 202 -5.03 -0.80 -6.74
N ASP A 203 -4.51 -2.01 -6.93
CA ASP A 203 -4.47 -3.06 -5.90
C ASP A 203 -3.62 -2.61 -4.70
N ILE A 204 -2.41 -2.07 -4.95
CA ILE A 204 -1.51 -1.58 -3.91
C ILE A 204 -2.18 -0.48 -3.10
N ALA A 205 -2.75 0.53 -3.76
CA ALA A 205 -3.46 1.63 -3.09
C ALA A 205 -4.65 1.11 -2.27
N THR A 206 -5.42 0.15 -2.82
CA THR A 206 -6.56 -0.46 -2.10
C THR A 206 -6.09 -1.21 -0.86
N GLY A 207 -4.99 -1.96 -0.96
CA GLY A 207 -4.36 -2.62 0.19
C GLY A 207 -3.91 -1.63 1.28
N LEU A 208 -3.36 -0.47 0.89
CA LEU A 208 -2.98 0.60 1.82
C LEU A 208 -4.20 1.26 2.48
N TYR A 209 -5.28 1.54 1.73
CA TYR A 209 -6.53 2.04 2.32
C TYR A 209 -7.14 1.03 3.30
N ALA A 210 -7.17 -0.25 2.93
CA ALA A 210 -7.66 -1.33 3.81
C ALA A 210 -6.83 -1.43 5.10
N HIS A 211 -5.50 -1.42 4.99
CA HIS A 211 -4.60 -1.41 6.14
C HIS A 211 -4.89 -0.22 7.08
N GLY A 212 -5.00 1.00 6.56
CA GLY A 212 -5.33 2.18 7.37
C GLY A 212 -6.70 2.09 8.05
N ALA A 213 -7.72 1.58 7.32
CA ALA A 213 -9.06 1.37 7.87
C ALA A 213 -9.07 0.31 8.99
N ILE A 214 -8.30 -0.78 8.83
CA ILE A 214 -8.13 -1.80 9.87
C ILE A 214 -7.48 -1.20 11.14
N LEU A 215 -6.43 -0.39 11.01
CA LEU A 215 -5.81 0.29 12.15
C LEU A 215 -6.79 1.21 12.87
N ALA A 216 -7.59 1.99 12.15
CA ALA A 216 -8.65 2.82 12.70
C ALA A 216 -9.72 1.99 13.44
N ALA A 217 -10.12 0.84 12.88
CA ALA A 217 -11.08 -0.07 13.52
C ALA A 217 -10.51 -0.72 14.77
N ILE A 218 -9.22 -1.06 14.83
CA ILE A 218 -8.55 -1.56 16.04
C ILE A 218 -8.59 -0.48 17.14
N LEU A 219 -8.29 0.78 16.81
CA LEU A 219 -8.37 1.87 17.77
C LEU A 219 -9.80 2.07 18.29
N GLN A 220 -10.80 2.06 17.41
CA GLN A 220 -12.20 2.15 17.82
C GLN A 220 -12.62 0.97 18.70
N ARG A 221 -12.18 -0.25 18.38
CA ARG A 221 -12.48 -1.44 19.17
C ARG A 221 -11.96 -1.34 20.60
N HIS A 222 -10.81 -0.70 20.85
CA HIS A 222 -10.32 -0.45 22.20
C HIS A 222 -11.28 0.39 23.06
N GLN A 223 -12.13 1.22 22.42
CA GLN A 223 -13.13 2.04 23.11
C GLN A 223 -14.47 1.32 23.26
N THR A 224 -14.86 0.52 22.29
CA THR A 224 -16.21 -0.06 22.17
C THR A 224 -16.30 -1.53 22.54
N ASN A 225 -15.17 -2.24 22.58
CA ASN A 225 -15.05 -3.71 22.66
C ASN A 225 -15.80 -4.45 21.54
N ARG A 226 -16.12 -3.78 20.42
CA ARG A 226 -16.84 -4.35 19.30
C ARG A 226 -16.05 -4.22 18.01
N GLY A 227 -16.06 -5.29 17.22
CA GLY A 227 -15.59 -5.25 15.85
C GLY A 227 -16.59 -4.56 14.92
N GLN A 228 -16.24 -4.46 13.65
CA GLN A 228 -17.09 -3.90 12.61
C GLN A 228 -16.75 -4.48 11.25
N LYS A 229 -17.65 -4.29 10.28
CA LYS A 229 -17.37 -4.56 8.88
C LYS A 229 -16.71 -3.34 8.23
N ILE A 230 -15.70 -3.59 7.41
CA ILE A 230 -15.03 -2.61 6.55
C ILE A 230 -15.21 -3.08 5.12
N ASP A 231 -15.75 -2.25 4.26
CA ASP A 231 -15.82 -2.47 2.82
C ASP A 231 -14.86 -1.52 2.11
N VAL A 232 -13.90 -2.08 1.36
CA VAL A 232 -12.96 -1.34 0.51
C VAL A 232 -13.04 -1.91 -0.90
N ASN A 233 -12.97 -1.07 -1.92
CA ASN A 233 -13.02 -1.56 -3.29
C ASN A 233 -12.06 -0.84 -4.23
N LEU A 234 -11.63 -1.55 -5.26
CA LEU A 234 -10.65 -1.07 -6.24
C LEU A 234 -11.14 0.19 -6.96
N LEU A 235 -12.39 0.20 -7.42
CA LEU A 235 -12.89 1.33 -8.21
C LEU A 235 -12.99 2.61 -7.39
N SER A 236 -13.55 2.55 -6.19
CA SER A 236 -13.64 3.73 -5.31
C SER A 236 -12.27 4.24 -4.91
N THR A 237 -11.33 3.33 -4.61
CA THR A 237 -9.93 3.68 -4.34
C THR A 237 -9.30 4.37 -5.55
N GLN A 238 -9.49 3.81 -6.76
CA GLN A 238 -8.94 4.40 -7.98
C GLN A 238 -9.47 5.81 -8.22
N VAL A 239 -10.78 6.03 -8.07
CA VAL A 239 -11.39 7.35 -8.22
C VAL A 239 -10.88 8.33 -7.17
N ALA A 240 -10.73 7.88 -5.91
CA ALA A 240 -10.14 8.71 -4.85
C ALA A 240 -8.68 9.10 -5.15
N CYS A 241 -7.92 8.22 -5.82
CA CYS A 241 -6.54 8.49 -6.21
C CYS A 241 -6.40 9.46 -7.41
N LEU A 242 -7.48 9.86 -8.08
CA LEU A 242 -7.41 10.88 -9.14
C LEU A 242 -7.13 12.29 -8.61
N ILE A 243 -7.29 12.54 -7.32
CA ILE A 243 -7.00 13.81 -6.59
C ILE A 243 -7.32 15.09 -7.38
N ASN A 244 -6.29 15.84 -7.81
CA ASN A 244 -6.46 17.11 -8.54
C ASN A 244 -7.15 16.93 -9.89
N VAL A 245 -6.93 15.83 -10.59
CA VAL A 245 -7.58 15.55 -11.89
C VAL A 245 -9.10 15.44 -11.72
N ALA A 246 -9.56 14.69 -10.71
CA ALA A 246 -10.97 14.63 -10.37
C ALA A 246 -11.51 15.99 -9.93
N SER A 247 -10.76 16.74 -9.11
CA SER A 247 -11.16 18.07 -8.67
C SER A 247 -11.30 19.06 -9.84
N ASN A 248 -10.38 19.02 -10.81
CA ASN A 248 -10.44 19.87 -12.01
C ASN A 248 -11.70 19.60 -12.83
N TYR A 249 -12.06 18.34 -13.03
CA TYR A 249 -13.28 17.97 -13.75
C TYR A 249 -14.54 18.34 -12.97
N LEU A 250 -14.64 17.94 -11.71
CA LEU A 250 -15.84 18.15 -10.89
C LEU A 250 -16.15 19.61 -10.62
N ASN A 251 -15.15 20.48 -10.50
CA ASN A 251 -15.35 21.87 -10.10
C ASN A 251 -15.18 22.89 -11.26
N ALA A 252 -14.44 22.52 -12.31
CA ALA A 252 -14.17 23.41 -13.43
C ALA A 252 -14.59 22.83 -14.79
N GLY A 253 -15.14 21.61 -14.84
CA GLY A 253 -15.51 20.92 -16.08
C GLY A 253 -14.31 20.64 -17.01
N LYS A 254 -13.06 20.70 -16.46
CA LYS A 254 -11.87 20.54 -17.26
C LYS A 254 -11.57 19.05 -17.47
N GLU A 255 -11.74 18.61 -18.72
CA GLU A 255 -11.39 17.23 -19.10
C GLU A 255 -9.89 17.00 -18.99
N ALA A 256 -9.53 15.79 -18.55
CA ALA A 256 -8.16 15.38 -18.39
C ALA A 256 -7.60 14.77 -19.68
N GLN A 257 -6.29 14.87 -19.86
CA GLN A 257 -5.58 14.28 -21.00
C GLN A 257 -4.26 13.62 -20.54
N ARG A 258 -3.63 12.87 -21.44
CA ARG A 258 -2.30 12.33 -21.22
C ARG A 258 -1.25 13.41 -21.38
N TRP A 259 -0.29 13.42 -20.49
CA TRP A 259 0.83 14.36 -20.49
C TRP A 259 2.20 13.67 -20.62
N GLY A 260 2.23 12.37 -20.89
CA GLY A 260 3.50 11.62 -20.83
C GLY A 260 4.13 11.70 -19.44
N THR A 261 5.31 12.30 -19.37
CA THR A 261 5.99 12.58 -18.11
C THR A 261 5.82 14.03 -17.65
N ALA A 262 5.13 14.87 -18.43
CA ALA A 262 5.01 16.29 -18.14
C ALA A 262 3.95 16.58 -17.07
N HIS A 263 4.17 17.61 -16.28
CA HIS A 263 3.17 18.16 -15.36
C HIS A 263 2.27 19.15 -16.09
N GLU A 264 0.96 19.05 -15.91
CA GLU A 264 -0.03 19.90 -16.59
C GLU A 264 0.20 21.41 -16.36
N SER A 265 0.51 21.80 -15.12
CA SER A 265 0.47 23.22 -14.66
C SER A 265 1.83 23.77 -14.24
N ILE A 266 2.92 23.02 -14.40
CA ILE A 266 4.29 23.42 -14.04
C ILE A 266 5.23 23.15 -15.21
N VAL A 267 6.03 24.15 -15.61
CA VAL A 267 6.96 24.06 -16.74
C VAL A 267 8.28 24.76 -16.42
N PRO A 268 9.45 24.09 -16.68
CA PRO A 268 9.59 22.69 -17.06
C PRO A 268 9.38 21.75 -15.86
N TYR A 269 8.66 20.66 -16.09
CA TYR A 269 8.52 19.55 -15.17
C TYR A 269 8.19 18.30 -16.00
N GLU A 270 9.23 17.63 -16.49
CA GLU A 270 9.12 16.47 -17.36
C GLU A 270 10.46 15.74 -17.53
N ALA A 271 10.42 14.59 -18.20
CA ALA A 271 11.61 13.84 -18.59
C ALA A 271 12.16 14.34 -19.92
N PHE A 272 13.46 14.64 -19.94
CA PHE A 272 14.21 15.03 -21.12
C PHE A 272 15.11 13.89 -21.60
N ARG A 273 15.18 13.70 -22.91
CA ARG A 273 16.11 12.74 -23.48
C ARG A 273 17.54 13.27 -23.40
N THR A 274 18.45 12.43 -22.92
CA THR A 274 19.90 12.66 -22.92
C THR A 274 20.57 11.87 -24.04
N SER A 275 21.90 11.88 -24.14
CA SER A 275 22.60 11.03 -25.10
C SER A 275 22.55 9.52 -24.75
N THR A 276 22.30 9.16 -23.50
CA THR A 276 22.31 7.75 -23.02
C THR A 276 20.99 7.23 -22.46
N GLY A 277 20.01 8.11 -22.22
CA GLY A 277 18.73 7.73 -21.58
C GLY A 277 17.86 8.95 -21.36
N TYR A 278 17.35 9.11 -20.14
CA TYR A 278 16.47 10.22 -19.76
C TYR A 278 16.82 10.76 -18.38
N ILE A 279 16.60 12.07 -18.18
CA ILE A 279 16.55 12.70 -16.86
C ILE A 279 15.22 13.44 -16.69
N THR A 280 14.67 13.40 -15.49
CA THR A 280 13.48 14.19 -15.12
C THR A 280 13.95 15.46 -14.41
N ILE A 281 13.46 16.62 -14.84
CA ILE A 281 13.75 17.93 -14.24
C ILE A 281 12.42 18.56 -13.85
N GLY A 282 12.32 19.08 -12.61
CA GLY A 282 11.14 19.79 -12.13
C GLY A 282 11.48 21.18 -11.58
N CYS A 283 10.93 22.24 -12.17
CA CYS A 283 11.10 23.61 -11.68
C CYS A 283 9.75 24.16 -11.19
N GLY A 284 9.47 23.93 -9.90
CA GLY A 284 8.21 24.36 -9.26
C GLY A 284 8.15 25.88 -8.96
N SER A 285 9.27 26.61 -9.08
CA SER A 285 9.33 28.05 -8.85
C SER A 285 10.15 28.76 -9.92
N ASN A 286 9.98 30.09 -10.03
CA ASN A 286 10.77 30.89 -10.97
C ASN A 286 12.26 30.87 -10.63
N ALA A 287 12.62 30.91 -9.35
CA ALA A 287 14.01 30.80 -8.92
C ALA A 287 14.67 29.47 -9.33
N GLN A 288 13.92 28.36 -9.30
CA GLN A 288 14.41 27.07 -9.78
C GLN A 288 14.60 27.06 -11.29
N PHE A 289 13.72 27.71 -12.03
CA PHE A 289 13.87 27.86 -13.48
C PHE A 289 15.08 28.74 -13.85
N GLU A 290 15.27 29.85 -13.16
CA GLU A 290 16.47 30.70 -13.33
C GLU A 290 17.76 29.92 -13.04
N ALA A 291 17.76 29.11 -11.97
CA ALA A 291 18.90 28.25 -11.66
C ALA A 291 19.14 27.21 -12.78
N LEU A 292 18.08 26.55 -13.27
CA LEU A 292 18.20 25.60 -14.39
C LEU A 292 18.83 26.29 -15.62
N CYS A 293 18.36 27.47 -16.01
CA CYS A 293 18.91 28.22 -17.15
C CYS A 293 20.42 28.55 -16.96
N LYS A 294 20.84 28.87 -15.74
CA LYS A 294 22.28 29.07 -15.42
C LYS A 294 23.08 27.77 -15.58
N TYR A 295 22.58 26.66 -15.08
CA TYR A 295 23.24 25.36 -15.22
C TYR A 295 23.30 24.84 -16.68
N LEU A 296 22.37 25.29 -17.53
CA LEU A 296 22.35 24.97 -18.95
C LEU A 296 23.12 25.95 -19.82
N ASP A 297 23.74 26.99 -19.22
CA ASP A 297 24.47 28.08 -19.89
C ASP A 297 23.59 28.89 -20.86
N ILE A 298 22.35 29.16 -20.45
CA ILE A 298 21.37 29.97 -21.19
C ILE A 298 20.61 30.92 -20.25
N PRO A 299 21.32 31.75 -19.44
CA PRO A 299 20.66 32.60 -18.45
C PRO A 299 19.69 33.63 -19.06
N GLU A 300 19.87 34.02 -20.33
CA GLU A 300 18.99 34.92 -21.06
C GLU A 300 17.57 34.37 -21.23
N VAL A 301 17.42 33.07 -21.30
CA VAL A 301 16.08 32.43 -21.43
C VAL A 301 15.23 32.69 -20.18
N ALA A 302 15.84 32.79 -19.02
CA ALA A 302 15.15 33.13 -17.78
C ALA A 302 14.63 34.55 -17.72
N GLN A 303 15.19 35.47 -18.55
CA GLN A 303 14.81 36.87 -18.63
C GLN A 303 13.84 37.16 -19.79
N ASP A 304 13.55 36.17 -20.62
CA ASP A 304 12.61 36.29 -21.73
C ASP A 304 11.18 36.40 -21.19
N GLU A 305 10.44 37.45 -21.63
CA GLU A 305 9.06 37.73 -21.20
C GLU A 305 8.11 36.54 -21.39
N ARG A 306 8.40 35.66 -22.34
CA ARG A 306 7.65 34.42 -22.61
C ARG A 306 7.85 33.36 -21.53
N PHE A 307 8.87 33.49 -20.65
CA PHE A 307 9.28 32.43 -19.71
C PHE A 307 9.50 32.92 -18.26
N ILE A 308 9.40 34.20 -17.98
CA ILE A 308 9.71 34.79 -16.65
C ILE A 308 8.82 34.27 -15.51
N THR A 309 7.59 33.83 -15.77
CA THR A 309 6.70 33.24 -14.76
C THR A 309 6.27 31.85 -15.18
N ASN A 310 5.90 31.00 -14.20
CA ASN A 310 5.35 29.68 -14.52
C ASN A 310 4.09 29.78 -15.42
N GLN A 311 3.25 30.79 -15.19
CA GLN A 311 2.02 30.97 -15.96
C GLN A 311 2.30 31.17 -17.45
N VAL A 312 3.25 32.06 -17.80
CA VAL A 312 3.61 32.27 -19.21
C VAL A 312 4.40 31.10 -19.77
N ARG A 313 5.19 30.37 -18.96
CA ARG A 313 5.86 29.14 -19.39
C ARG A 313 4.85 28.04 -19.75
N VAL A 314 3.77 27.90 -18.99
CA VAL A 314 2.69 26.96 -19.32
C VAL A 314 2.06 27.28 -20.68
N GLN A 315 1.83 28.58 -20.97
CA GLN A 315 1.29 29.02 -22.26
C GLN A 315 2.28 28.80 -23.42
N ASN A 316 3.57 28.94 -23.15
CA ASN A 316 4.66 28.81 -24.14
C ASN A 316 5.44 27.48 -23.97
N ARG A 317 4.80 26.45 -23.38
CA ARG A 317 5.40 25.15 -23.05
C ARG A 317 6.24 24.58 -24.20
N LYS A 318 5.62 24.40 -25.35
CA LYS A 318 6.29 23.78 -26.50
C LYS A 318 7.56 24.53 -26.90
N LEU A 319 7.46 25.86 -26.98
CA LEU A 319 8.60 26.70 -27.34
C LEU A 319 9.76 26.56 -26.35
N LEU A 320 9.47 26.53 -25.03
CA LEU A 320 10.50 26.36 -24.02
C LEU A 320 11.13 24.96 -24.08
N ILE A 321 10.33 23.91 -24.22
CA ILE A 321 10.84 22.54 -24.30
C ILE A 321 11.67 22.34 -25.57
N ASP A 322 11.31 22.96 -26.70
CA ASP A 322 12.09 22.93 -27.93
C ASP A 322 13.45 23.63 -27.78
N ILE A 323 13.60 24.61 -26.86
CA ILE A 323 14.88 25.24 -26.51
C ILE A 323 15.71 24.33 -25.60
N LEU A 324 15.10 23.74 -24.56
CA LEU A 324 15.82 22.96 -23.54
C LEU A 324 16.28 21.59 -24.06
N SER A 325 15.42 20.89 -24.81
CA SER A 325 15.65 19.50 -25.23
C SER A 325 16.94 19.31 -26.03
N PRO A 326 17.30 20.13 -27.04
CA PRO A 326 18.55 19.98 -27.77
C PRO A 326 19.80 20.16 -26.90
N ILE A 327 19.73 21.00 -25.87
CA ILE A 327 20.83 21.25 -24.95
C ILE A 327 21.06 20.05 -24.06
N ILE A 328 19.98 19.55 -23.45
CA ILE A 328 20.03 18.41 -22.54
C ILE A 328 20.47 17.13 -23.28
N LYS A 329 20.08 16.97 -24.52
CA LYS A 329 20.44 15.81 -25.35
C LYS A 329 21.95 15.71 -25.64
N LYS A 330 22.74 16.77 -25.49
CA LYS A 330 24.17 16.79 -25.80
C LYS A 330 25.04 15.97 -24.83
N ARG A 331 24.59 15.75 -23.59
CA ARG A 331 25.33 15.03 -22.56
C ARG A 331 24.59 13.76 -22.12
N SER A 332 25.31 12.85 -21.50
CA SER A 332 24.74 11.65 -20.87
C SER A 332 23.97 11.96 -19.58
N SER A 333 23.12 11.04 -19.16
CA SER A 333 22.41 11.19 -17.87
C SER A 333 23.38 11.31 -16.70
N SER A 334 24.47 10.55 -16.70
CA SER A 334 25.49 10.60 -15.64
C SER A 334 26.25 11.93 -15.60
N GLU A 335 26.60 12.51 -16.75
CA GLU A 335 27.25 13.83 -16.83
C GLU A 335 26.30 14.93 -16.31
N TRP A 336 25.01 14.88 -16.66
CA TRP A 336 24.02 15.80 -16.12
C TRP A 336 23.82 15.63 -14.61
N MET A 337 23.77 14.41 -14.10
CA MET A 337 23.65 14.17 -12.65
C MET A 337 24.88 14.70 -11.90
N THR A 338 26.07 14.61 -12.47
CA THR A 338 27.28 15.26 -11.92
C THR A 338 27.18 16.79 -11.96
N THR A 339 26.73 17.36 -13.08
CA THR A 339 26.57 18.81 -13.25
C THR A 339 25.51 19.37 -12.29
N PHE A 340 24.39 18.69 -12.11
CA PHE A 340 23.26 19.11 -11.26
C PHE A 340 23.37 18.68 -9.79
N GLY A 341 24.44 18.01 -9.37
CA GLY A 341 24.54 17.33 -8.08
C GLY A 341 23.98 18.06 -6.85
N ASN A 342 24.21 19.39 -6.76
CA ASN A 342 23.67 20.25 -5.70
C ASN A 342 22.75 21.35 -6.25
N ALA A 343 22.12 21.13 -7.40
CA ALA A 343 21.23 22.13 -7.97
C ALA A 343 20.00 22.37 -7.06
N PRO A 344 19.50 23.62 -6.96
CA PRO A 344 18.39 23.96 -6.09
C PRO A 344 17.02 23.59 -6.69
N PHE A 345 16.98 22.64 -7.61
CA PHE A 345 15.76 22.10 -8.23
C PHE A 345 15.78 20.57 -8.27
N PRO A 346 14.62 19.90 -8.16
CA PRO A 346 14.51 18.45 -8.30
C PRO A 346 14.98 17.96 -9.67
N VAL A 347 15.87 16.98 -9.65
CA VAL A 347 16.36 16.29 -10.85
C VAL A 347 16.71 14.85 -10.51
N GLY A 348 16.47 13.93 -11.45
CA GLY A 348 16.83 12.52 -11.29
C GLY A 348 16.81 11.78 -12.62
N PRO A 349 17.63 10.71 -12.77
CA PRO A 349 17.60 9.87 -13.95
C PRO A 349 16.36 8.96 -13.94
N ILE A 350 15.93 8.51 -15.12
CA ILE A 350 14.98 7.40 -15.21
C ILE A 350 15.79 6.11 -15.17
N ASN A 351 15.80 5.46 -14.03
CA ASN A 351 16.57 4.26 -13.73
C ASN A 351 15.88 2.97 -14.20
N SER A 352 16.67 2.05 -14.73
CA SER A 352 16.30 0.64 -14.86
C SER A 352 16.26 -0.04 -13.49
N MET A 353 15.69 -1.25 -13.40
CA MET A 353 15.69 -2.02 -12.14
C MET A 353 17.12 -2.33 -11.64
N ALA A 354 18.06 -2.59 -12.55
CA ALA A 354 19.46 -2.78 -12.18
C ALA A 354 20.06 -1.53 -11.54
N GLU A 355 19.79 -0.36 -12.11
CA GLU A 355 20.27 0.92 -11.58
C GLU A 355 19.60 1.27 -10.23
N VAL A 356 18.29 1.05 -10.07
CA VAL A 356 17.59 1.26 -8.78
C VAL A 356 18.22 0.42 -7.67
N PHE A 357 18.46 -0.88 -7.91
CA PHE A 357 18.99 -1.77 -6.87
C PHE A 357 20.52 -1.72 -6.70
N SER A 358 21.22 -1.02 -7.58
CA SER A 358 22.65 -0.66 -7.40
C SER A 358 22.85 0.75 -6.86
N ASP A 359 21.79 1.55 -6.70
CA ASP A 359 21.86 2.92 -6.20
C ASP A 359 22.44 2.96 -4.77
N PRO A 360 23.47 3.79 -4.52
CA PRO A 360 24.12 3.86 -3.21
C PRO A 360 23.16 4.23 -2.07
N HIS A 361 22.20 5.13 -2.33
CA HIS A 361 21.23 5.54 -1.31
C HIS A 361 20.29 4.39 -0.93
N ILE A 362 19.77 3.65 -1.93
CA ILE A 362 18.90 2.47 -1.69
C ILE A 362 19.64 1.41 -0.88
N ASN A 363 20.93 1.20 -1.15
CA ASN A 363 21.77 0.27 -0.41
C ASN A 363 22.06 0.76 1.02
N ASP A 364 22.41 2.03 1.19
CA ASP A 364 22.75 2.65 2.49
C ASP A 364 21.58 2.64 3.48
N ILE A 365 20.37 2.98 3.01
CA ILE A 365 19.17 2.89 3.86
C ILE A 365 18.73 1.44 4.13
N GLY A 366 19.39 0.48 3.50
CA GLY A 366 19.15 -0.94 3.69
C GLY A 366 17.71 -1.36 3.37
N LEU A 367 17.12 -0.81 2.31
CA LEU A 367 15.73 -1.09 1.92
C LEU A 367 15.56 -2.54 1.45
N VAL A 368 16.55 -3.12 0.80
CA VAL A 368 16.54 -4.53 0.38
C VAL A 368 16.98 -5.41 1.55
N LYS A 369 16.22 -6.47 1.82
CA LYS A 369 16.45 -7.42 2.91
C LYS A 369 16.73 -8.81 2.36
N ASP A 370 17.71 -9.47 2.94
CA ASP A 370 17.95 -10.90 2.74
C ASP A 370 17.10 -11.71 3.72
N LEU A 371 16.44 -12.75 3.23
CA LEU A 371 15.65 -13.69 4.03
C LEU A 371 15.98 -15.11 3.61
N GLU A 372 15.95 -16.07 4.55
CA GLU A 372 16.12 -17.49 4.26
C GLU A 372 14.77 -18.10 3.86
N HIS A 373 14.72 -18.67 2.65
CA HIS A 373 13.55 -19.38 2.14
C HIS A 373 13.76 -20.91 2.29
N PRO A 374 12.72 -21.67 2.72
CA PRO A 374 12.91 -23.09 3.06
C PRO A 374 13.48 -23.96 1.94
N THR A 375 13.19 -23.66 0.69
CA THR A 375 13.66 -24.45 -0.47
C THR A 375 14.62 -23.70 -1.38
N ALA A 376 14.44 -22.39 -1.57
CA ALA A 376 15.25 -21.58 -2.50
C ALA A 376 16.51 -20.97 -1.84
N GLY A 377 16.74 -21.22 -0.53
CA GLY A 377 17.85 -20.63 0.22
C GLY A 377 17.70 -19.11 0.36
N LYS A 378 18.75 -18.36 0.13
CA LYS A 378 18.74 -16.90 0.32
C LYS A 378 17.96 -16.18 -0.77
N ILE A 379 16.92 -15.46 -0.37
CA ILE A 379 16.11 -14.60 -1.26
C ILE A 379 16.22 -13.14 -0.83
N LYS A 380 15.90 -12.22 -1.75
CA LYS A 380 15.85 -10.78 -1.49
C LYS A 380 14.42 -10.26 -1.59
N VAL A 381 14.04 -9.40 -0.64
CA VAL A 381 12.75 -8.69 -0.66
C VAL A 381 12.97 -7.19 -0.44
N VAL A 382 12.10 -6.38 -1.02
CA VAL A 382 12.03 -4.95 -0.67
C VAL A 382 11.35 -4.85 0.69
N GLY A 383 12.03 -4.30 1.68
CA GLY A 383 11.50 -4.12 3.04
C GLY A 383 10.44 -3.03 3.14
N PRO A 384 9.82 -2.86 4.32
CA PRO A 384 8.87 -1.79 4.54
C PRO A 384 9.53 -0.41 4.42
N PRO A 385 8.87 0.58 3.77
CA PRO A 385 9.45 1.90 3.52
C PRO A 385 9.31 2.87 4.70
N VAL A 386 8.70 2.45 5.81
CA VAL A 386 8.44 3.30 6.97
C VAL A 386 9.39 2.93 8.11
N SER A 387 10.02 3.94 8.72
CA SER A 387 10.86 3.81 9.92
C SER A 387 10.21 4.51 11.09
N PHE A 388 10.27 3.88 12.26
CA PHE A 388 9.79 4.43 13.53
C PHE A 388 10.96 4.73 14.47
N SER A 389 10.88 5.80 15.27
CA SER A 389 11.88 6.12 16.29
C SER A 389 11.92 5.03 17.38
N ASP A 390 10.74 4.56 17.84
CA ASP A 390 10.59 3.72 19.02
C ASP A 390 9.97 2.35 18.75
N SER A 391 9.55 2.08 17.52
CA SER A 391 8.89 0.83 17.13
C SER A 391 9.66 0.10 16.03
N SER A 392 9.40 -1.18 15.87
CA SER A 392 9.92 -2.01 14.78
C SER A 392 8.90 -2.16 13.65
N ASN A 393 9.43 -2.15 12.41
CA ASN A 393 8.70 -2.46 11.19
C ASN A 393 9.67 -3.20 10.25
N ARG A 394 9.54 -4.52 10.10
CA ARG A 394 10.57 -5.33 9.46
C ARG A 394 10.01 -6.51 8.66
N ALA A 395 10.70 -6.84 7.57
CA ALA A 395 10.68 -8.18 6.99
C ALA A 395 11.45 -9.12 7.92
N ARG A 396 10.80 -10.13 8.49
CA ARG A 396 11.34 -11.08 9.49
C ARG A 396 11.53 -12.48 8.93
N THR A 397 10.52 -12.97 8.21
CA THR A 397 10.50 -14.31 7.62
C THR A 397 10.17 -14.23 6.14
N SER A 398 10.70 -15.17 5.37
CA SER A 398 10.34 -15.36 3.96
C SER A 398 8.85 -15.68 3.81
N PRO A 399 8.28 -15.46 2.62
CA PRO A 399 6.97 -16.01 2.29
C PRO A 399 6.95 -17.53 2.51
N PRO A 400 5.86 -18.07 3.08
CA PRO A 400 5.80 -19.48 3.49
C PRO A 400 5.58 -20.42 2.28
N LEU A 401 6.02 -21.66 2.41
CA LEU A 401 5.55 -22.74 1.53
C LEU A 401 4.06 -23.00 1.74
N LEU A 402 3.40 -23.58 0.75
CA LEU A 402 1.98 -23.92 0.84
C LEU A 402 1.73 -24.90 2.02
N GLY A 403 0.88 -24.48 2.95
CA GLY A 403 0.49 -25.29 4.11
C GLY A 403 1.58 -25.47 5.17
N GLN A 404 2.71 -24.78 5.06
CA GLN A 404 3.89 -24.94 5.93
C GLN A 404 3.54 -24.92 7.42
N HIS A 405 2.56 -24.17 7.84
CA HIS A 405 2.21 -23.96 9.25
C HIS A 405 0.86 -24.59 9.64
N THR A 406 0.28 -25.43 8.79
CA THR A 406 -1.06 -25.99 9.04
C THR A 406 -1.12 -26.72 10.40
N ASN A 407 -0.23 -27.68 10.64
CA ASN A 407 -0.22 -28.45 11.90
C ASN A 407 0.13 -27.59 13.10
N GLU A 408 1.11 -26.69 12.98
CA GLU A 408 1.53 -25.77 14.03
C GLU A 408 0.31 -24.94 14.51
N VAL A 409 -0.41 -24.31 13.57
CA VAL A 409 -1.55 -23.43 13.91
C VAL A 409 -2.71 -24.23 14.50
N LEU A 410 -3.01 -25.40 13.99
CA LEU A 410 -4.07 -26.26 14.53
C LEU A 410 -3.75 -26.71 15.96
N LYS A 411 -2.52 -27.12 16.22
CA LYS A 411 -2.09 -27.57 17.55
C LYS A 411 -1.91 -26.42 18.54
N GLU A 412 -1.13 -25.42 18.18
CA GLU A 412 -0.69 -24.40 19.14
C GLU A 412 -1.75 -23.30 19.37
N LEU A 413 -2.47 -22.89 18.32
CA LEU A 413 -3.48 -21.83 18.45
C LEU A 413 -4.87 -22.37 18.77
N LEU A 414 -5.27 -23.50 18.16
CA LEU A 414 -6.60 -24.07 18.30
C LEU A 414 -6.65 -25.22 19.33
N ASN A 415 -5.50 -25.74 19.79
CA ASN A 415 -5.37 -26.88 20.70
C ASN A 415 -6.03 -28.17 20.15
N TYR A 416 -5.95 -28.39 18.84
CA TYR A 416 -6.42 -29.63 18.23
C TYR A 416 -5.42 -30.76 18.51
N ASP A 417 -5.95 -31.94 18.86
CA ASP A 417 -5.15 -33.14 18.99
C ASP A 417 -4.88 -33.82 17.62
N ASP A 418 -4.06 -34.86 17.65
CA ASP A 418 -3.68 -35.56 16.42
C ASP A 418 -4.87 -36.30 15.77
N GLU A 419 -5.83 -36.76 16.56
CA GLU A 419 -7.04 -37.44 16.04
C GLU A 419 -7.94 -36.46 15.29
N GLN A 420 -8.15 -35.28 15.83
CA GLN A 420 -8.90 -34.18 15.19
C GLN A 420 -8.23 -33.73 13.88
N ILE A 421 -6.89 -33.57 13.87
CA ILE A 421 -6.13 -33.20 12.68
C ILE A 421 -6.25 -34.28 11.61
N GLU A 422 -6.11 -35.57 12.00
CA GLU A 422 -6.21 -36.68 11.06
C GLU A 422 -7.65 -36.83 10.49
N ALA A 423 -8.66 -36.62 11.31
CA ALA A 423 -10.04 -36.56 10.84
C ALA A 423 -10.27 -35.50 9.77
N LEU A 424 -9.67 -34.29 9.95
CA LEU A 424 -9.75 -33.23 8.96
C LEU A 424 -8.99 -33.55 7.65
N ARG A 425 -7.88 -34.28 7.74
CA ARG A 425 -7.16 -34.78 6.56
C ARG A 425 -7.97 -35.83 5.80
N ASN A 426 -8.57 -36.77 6.49
CA ASN A 426 -9.35 -37.82 5.90
C ASN A 426 -10.53 -37.32 5.07
N ILE A 427 -11.15 -36.22 5.47
CA ILE A 427 -12.18 -35.54 4.68
C ILE A 427 -11.60 -34.51 3.68
N GLN A 428 -10.28 -34.41 3.59
CA GLN A 428 -9.59 -33.41 2.75
C GLN A 428 -9.97 -31.94 3.08
N ALA A 429 -10.27 -31.67 4.33
CA ALA A 429 -10.51 -30.30 4.80
C ALA A 429 -9.21 -29.52 4.96
N ILE A 430 -8.12 -30.20 5.24
CA ILE A 430 -6.75 -29.69 5.35
C ILE A 430 -5.78 -30.54 4.52
N GLN A 431 -4.57 -30.02 4.31
CA GLN A 431 -3.46 -30.72 3.67
C GLN A 431 -2.43 -31.15 4.71
#